data_ee26f7eacec24954259b2ffc5eae8b55
#
_entry.id   ee26f7eacec24954259b2ffc5eae8b55
#
_cell.length_a   1.000
_cell.length_b   1.000
_cell.length_c   1.000
_cell.angle_alpha   90.00
_cell.angle_beta   90.00
_cell.angle_gamma   90.00
#
_symmetry.space_group_name_H-M   'P 1'
#
loop_
_entity.id
_entity.type
_entity.pdbx_description
1 polymer ?
#
loop_
_entity_poly.entity_id
_entity_poly.type
_entity_poly.pdbx_seq_one_letter_code
_entity_poly.pdbx_strand_id
1 'polypeptide(L)'
;MKTALLRYSFFISYAVIAIAFFTLAGCTYNLPRFGIGGRYEEGRDQFLRGRGGDMDTAVVALQSVVSQDPTYKDSLSYLGRAYYRKERYQDAYAILQRALAVNKEDEIAWMAFGVTQLRLGQDEKGLETLKGGITLLSKVAVEGYHNYPYWDSGGVVRAAIRRSAFLLAKGLEEKTNIIQATDRLLSLIDDEENFQKNSRLQNAYQLQ
;
A
#
# COMPACT_ATOMS: atom_id res chain seq x y z
N MET A 1 -51.80 -43.99 -6.04
CA MET A 1 -51.68 -42.51 -5.89
C MET A 1 -50.78 -42.07 -4.74
N LYS A 2 -50.72 -42.74 -3.60
CA LYS A 2 -49.88 -42.32 -2.43
C LYS A 2 -48.37 -42.42 -2.68
N THR A 3 -47.89 -43.37 -3.48
CA THR A 3 -46.45 -43.56 -3.77
C THR A 3 -45.84 -42.52 -4.73
N ALA A 4 -46.64 -41.90 -5.57
CA ALA A 4 -46.18 -40.85 -6.51
C ALA A 4 -45.97 -39.51 -5.76
N LEU A 5 -46.84 -39.20 -4.80
CA LEU A 5 -46.73 -37.99 -3.97
C LEU A 5 -45.50 -38.00 -3.07
N LEU A 6 -45.12 -39.16 -2.52
CA LEU A 6 -43.91 -39.30 -1.72
C LEU A 6 -42.63 -39.07 -2.53
N ARG A 7 -42.59 -39.57 -3.78
CA ARG A 7 -41.42 -39.37 -4.65
C ARG A 7 -41.27 -37.91 -5.06
N TYR A 8 -42.34 -37.18 -5.31
CA TYR A 8 -42.34 -35.76 -5.63
C TYR A 8 -41.85 -34.90 -4.47
N SER A 9 -42.25 -35.25 -3.23
CA SER A 9 -41.79 -34.55 -2.03
C SER A 9 -40.26 -34.67 -1.80
N PHE A 10 -39.69 -35.85 -2.06
CA PHE A 10 -38.24 -36.06 -1.98
C PHE A 10 -37.49 -35.22 -3.06
N PHE A 11 -37.97 -35.16 -4.31
CA PHE A 11 -37.34 -34.35 -5.33
C PHE A 11 -37.37 -32.86 -5.02
N ILE A 12 -38.45 -32.33 -4.47
CA ILE A 12 -38.56 -30.93 -4.08
C ILE A 12 -37.58 -30.63 -2.93
N SER A 13 -37.46 -31.53 -1.92
CA SER A 13 -36.53 -31.38 -0.82
C SER A 13 -35.06 -31.36 -1.29
N TYR A 14 -34.68 -32.23 -2.19
CA TYR A 14 -33.33 -32.22 -2.80
C TYR A 14 -33.05 -30.97 -3.65
N ALA A 15 -34.02 -30.48 -4.40
CA ALA A 15 -33.88 -29.25 -5.18
C ALA A 15 -33.70 -28.03 -4.29
N VAL A 16 -34.44 -27.92 -3.18
CA VAL A 16 -34.31 -26.82 -2.22
C VAL A 16 -32.94 -26.86 -1.52
N ILE A 17 -32.46 -28.04 -1.12
CA ILE A 17 -31.14 -28.22 -0.53
C ILE A 17 -30.03 -27.86 -1.52
N ALA A 18 -30.16 -28.28 -2.79
CA ALA A 18 -29.18 -27.96 -3.83
C ALA A 18 -29.13 -26.45 -4.12
N ILE A 19 -30.28 -25.77 -4.17
CA ILE A 19 -30.37 -24.31 -4.35
C ILE A 19 -29.75 -23.59 -3.13
N ALA A 20 -30.00 -24.06 -1.92
CA ALA A 20 -29.39 -23.49 -0.70
C ALA A 20 -27.87 -23.67 -0.70
N PHE A 21 -27.34 -24.80 -1.15
CA PHE A 21 -25.91 -25.03 -1.31
C PHE A 21 -25.28 -24.14 -2.38
N PHE A 22 -25.95 -23.92 -3.51
CA PHE A 22 -25.46 -23.04 -4.59
C PHE A 22 -25.45 -21.57 -4.18
N THR A 23 -26.42 -21.11 -3.39
CA THR A 23 -26.45 -19.74 -2.89
C THR A 23 -25.38 -19.48 -1.80
N LEU A 24 -25.04 -20.49 -0.99
CA LEU A 24 -23.96 -20.41 -0.01
C LEU A 24 -22.57 -20.45 -0.64
N ALA A 25 -22.36 -21.20 -1.74
CA ALA A 25 -21.08 -21.27 -2.43
C ALA A 25 -20.74 -19.99 -3.22
N GLY A 26 -21.75 -19.21 -3.64
CA GLY A 26 -21.55 -17.94 -4.36
C GLY A 26 -21.10 -16.77 -3.52
N CYS A 27 -21.20 -16.83 -2.19
CA CYS A 27 -20.90 -15.70 -1.27
C CYS A 27 -19.48 -15.70 -0.71
N THR A 28 -18.63 -16.67 -1.04
CA THR A 28 -17.30 -16.77 -0.42
C THR A 28 -16.26 -15.75 -0.92
N TYR A 29 -16.53 -15.05 -2.02
CA TYR A 29 -15.59 -14.09 -2.60
C TYR A 29 -15.62 -12.68 -2.00
N ASN A 30 -16.61 -12.36 -1.16
CA ASN A 30 -16.79 -11.03 -0.56
C ASN A 30 -16.93 -11.06 0.97
N LEU A 31 -16.36 -12.06 1.65
CA LEU A 31 -16.28 -11.99 3.11
C LEU A 31 -15.42 -10.79 3.50
N PRO A 32 -15.92 -9.90 4.39
CA PRO A 32 -15.11 -8.79 4.90
C PRO A 32 -13.81 -9.35 5.47
N ARG A 33 -12.70 -8.71 5.16
CA ARG A 33 -11.39 -9.08 5.72
C ARG A 33 -11.42 -8.78 7.22
N PHE A 34 -11.56 -9.82 8.04
CA PHE A 34 -11.69 -9.68 9.50
C PHE A 34 -10.33 -9.51 10.18
N GLY A 35 -10.36 -8.81 11.33
CA GLY A 35 -9.21 -8.61 12.18
C GLY A 35 -8.21 -7.57 11.64
N ILE A 36 -7.13 -7.37 12.39
CA ILE A 36 -6.09 -6.38 12.08
C ILE A 36 -5.44 -6.64 10.72
N GLY A 37 -5.15 -7.91 10.41
CA GLY A 37 -4.54 -8.31 9.12
C GLY A 37 -5.45 -8.00 7.94
N GLY A 38 -6.76 -8.28 8.07
CA GLY A 38 -7.74 -7.97 7.01
C GLY A 38 -7.87 -6.48 6.76
N ARG A 39 -7.89 -5.67 7.81
CA ARG A 39 -7.92 -4.21 7.72
C ARG A 39 -6.65 -3.64 7.11
N TYR A 40 -5.50 -4.19 7.48
CA TYR A 40 -4.23 -3.79 6.86
C TYR A 40 -4.21 -4.06 5.36
N GLU A 41 -4.59 -5.26 4.92
CA GLU A 41 -4.63 -5.60 3.49
C GLU A 41 -5.66 -4.75 2.73
N GLU A 42 -6.83 -4.45 3.33
CA GLU A 42 -7.82 -3.55 2.75
C GLU A 42 -7.24 -2.15 2.52
N GLY A 43 -6.65 -1.57 3.56
CA GLY A 43 -6.08 -0.23 3.50
C GLY A 43 -4.91 -0.13 2.52
N ARG A 44 -4.01 -1.09 2.56
CA ARG A 44 -2.88 -1.19 1.63
C ARG A 44 -3.34 -1.36 0.18
N ASP A 45 -4.33 -2.23 -0.07
CA ASP A 45 -4.86 -2.46 -1.41
C ASP A 45 -5.48 -1.20 -2.01
N GLN A 46 -6.30 -0.50 -1.23
CA GLN A 46 -6.92 0.75 -1.68
C GLN A 46 -5.86 1.83 -1.93
N PHE A 47 -4.83 1.90 -1.10
CA PHE A 47 -3.71 2.83 -1.28
C PHE A 47 -2.92 2.53 -2.56
N LEU A 48 -2.51 1.28 -2.78
CA LEU A 48 -1.67 0.87 -3.91
C LEU A 48 -2.37 0.94 -5.27
N ARG A 49 -3.70 0.87 -5.31
CA ARG A 49 -4.46 1.05 -6.56
C ARG A 49 -4.38 2.48 -7.12
N GLY A 50 -3.83 3.42 -6.38
CA GLY A 50 -3.66 4.79 -6.82
C GLY A 50 -4.98 5.44 -7.24
N ARG A 51 -5.08 5.87 -8.52
CA ARG A 51 -6.32 6.50 -9.04
C ARG A 51 -7.54 5.58 -9.07
N GLY A 52 -7.33 4.28 -9.08
CA GLY A 52 -8.42 3.27 -9.07
C GLY A 52 -8.81 2.84 -7.66
N GLY A 53 -8.13 3.31 -6.62
CA GLY A 53 -8.42 3.01 -5.23
C GLY A 53 -9.19 4.11 -4.52
N ASP A 54 -9.82 3.74 -3.42
CA ASP A 54 -10.50 4.67 -2.52
C ASP A 54 -9.57 5.06 -1.37
N MET A 55 -9.03 6.28 -1.44
CA MET A 55 -8.09 6.80 -0.44
C MET A 55 -8.76 7.04 0.92
N ASP A 56 -10.06 7.31 0.98
CA ASP A 56 -10.79 7.44 2.24
C ASP A 56 -10.91 6.08 2.93
N THR A 57 -11.27 5.05 2.19
CA THR A 57 -11.26 3.67 2.69
C THR A 57 -9.86 3.25 3.15
N ALA A 58 -8.81 3.61 2.40
CA ALA A 58 -7.43 3.33 2.80
C ALA A 58 -7.10 3.97 4.17
N VAL A 59 -7.42 5.25 4.34
CA VAL A 59 -7.19 5.96 5.60
C VAL A 59 -7.95 5.33 6.75
N VAL A 60 -9.25 5.06 6.60
CA VAL A 60 -10.08 4.47 7.67
C VAL A 60 -9.57 3.10 8.08
N ALA A 61 -9.25 2.23 7.12
CA ALA A 61 -8.75 0.89 7.39
C ALA A 61 -7.38 0.93 8.10
N LEU A 62 -6.42 1.75 7.60
CA LEU A 62 -5.10 1.89 8.21
C LEU A 62 -5.15 2.56 9.59
N GLN A 63 -6.04 3.56 9.80
CA GLN A 63 -6.27 4.13 11.13
C GLN A 63 -6.73 3.08 12.13
N SER A 64 -7.66 2.19 11.71
CA SER A 64 -8.12 1.08 12.52
C SER A 64 -7.00 0.12 12.91
N VAL A 65 -6.05 -0.15 11.99
CA VAL A 65 -4.86 -0.95 12.27
C VAL A 65 -3.95 -0.25 13.28
N VAL A 66 -3.56 1.00 13.00
CA VAL A 66 -2.65 1.78 13.84
C VAL A 66 -3.19 2.02 15.25
N SER A 67 -4.53 2.09 15.41
CA SER A 67 -5.16 2.23 16.73
C SER A 67 -5.12 0.94 17.54
N GLN A 68 -5.12 -0.23 16.90
CA GLN A 68 -5.04 -1.53 17.56
C GLN A 68 -3.59 -1.92 17.86
N ASP A 69 -2.71 -1.75 16.89
CA ASP A 69 -1.28 -2.02 16.99
C ASP A 69 -0.48 -1.06 16.09
N PRO A 70 0.14 -0.02 16.66
CA PRO A 70 0.93 0.94 15.89
C PRO A 70 2.22 0.36 15.31
N THR A 71 2.61 -0.85 15.71
CA THR A 71 3.80 -1.54 15.21
C THR A 71 3.48 -2.60 14.16
N TYR A 72 2.17 -2.74 13.81
CA TYR A 72 1.75 -3.75 12.85
C TYR A 72 2.28 -3.44 11.45
N LYS A 73 3.31 -4.19 11.03
CA LYS A 73 3.98 -4.04 9.72
C LYS A 73 4.35 -2.55 9.45
N ASP A 74 4.14 -2.10 8.24
CA ASP A 74 4.36 -0.73 7.74
C ASP A 74 3.07 0.12 7.71
N SER A 75 2.09 -0.21 8.55
CA SER A 75 0.79 0.48 8.60
C SER A 75 0.90 1.99 8.84
N LEU A 76 1.86 2.43 9.69
CA LEU A 76 2.14 3.86 9.91
C LEU A 76 2.68 4.53 8.64
N SER A 77 3.57 3.88 7.91
CA SER A 77 4.13 4.39 6.66
C SER A 77 3.03 4.58 5.61
N TYR A 78 2.18 3.57 5.39
CA TYR A 78 1.04 3.69 4.48
C TYR A 78 0.05 4.75 4.92
N LEU A 79 -0.30 4.83 6.21
CA LEU A 79 -1.25 5.83 6.71
C LEU A 79 -0.71 7.25 6.51
N GLY A 80 0.57 7.47 6.81
CA GLY A 80 1.20 8.79 6.62
C GLY A 80 1.24 9.19 5.15
N ARG A 81 1.55 8.25 4.26
CA ARG A 81 1.52 8.47 2.80
C ARG A 81 0.10 8.68 2.26
N ALA A 82 -0.91 8.00 2.83
CA ALA A 82 -2.30 8.22 2.48
C ALA A 82 -2.77 9.63 2.87
N TYR A 83 -2.40 10.12 4.06
CA TYR A 83 -2.65 11.50 4.44
C TYR A 83 -1.94 12.49 3.52
N TYR A 84 -0.68 12.22 3.15
CA TYR A 84 0.06 13.05 2.21
C TYR A 84 -0.65 13.16 0.86
N ARG A 85 -1.13 12.06 0.30
CA ARG A 85 -1.89 12.06 -0.96
C ARG A 85 -3.22 12.80 -0.87
N LYS A 86 -3.80 12.88 0.33
CA LYS A 86 -4.99 13.68 0.61
C LYS A 86 -4.67 15.15 0.95
N GLU A 87 -3.43 15.57 0.77
CA GLU A 87 -2.92 16.90 1.10
C GLU A 87 -3.09 17.30 2.58
N ARG A 88 -3.33 16.30 3.45
CA ARG A 88 -3.42 16.48 4.90
C ARG A 88 -2.01 16.43 5.50
N TYR A 89 -1.18 17.41 5.15
CA TYR A 89 0.25 17.40 5.43
C TYR A 89 0.59 17.41 6.92
N GLN A 90 -0.22 18.05 7.77
CA GLN A 90 -0.01 18.04 9.23
C GLN A 90 -0.23 16.63 9.81
N ASP A 91 -1.29 15.95 9.37
CA ASP A 91 -1.57 14.56 9.78
C ASP A 91 -0.49 13.61 9.25
N ALA A 92 -0.08 13.79 7.99
CA ALA A 92 1.00 13.02 7.39
C ALA A 92 2.30 13.19 8.19
N TYR A 93 2.66 14.42 8.56
CA TYR A 93 3.83 14.72 9.38
C TYR A 93 3.82 13.94 10.70
N ALA A 94 2.72 14.03 11.46
CA ALA A 94 2.62 13.38 12.76
C ALA A 94 2.72 11.84 12.65
N ILE A 95 2.09 11.24 11.64
CA ILE A 95 2.09 9.80 11.45
C ILE A 95 3.45 9.30 10.92
N LEU A 96 4.05 10.00 9.94
CA LEU A 96 5.37 9.62 9.40
C LEU A 96 6.48 9.76 10.43
N GLN A 97 6.41 10.77 11.31
CA GLN A 97 7.33 10.88 12.44
C GLN A 97 7.23 9.66 13.37
N ARG A 98 6.01 9.16 13.63
CA ARG A 98 5.79 7.93 14.40
C ARG A 98 6.30 6.69 13.66
N ALA A 99 6.11 6.62 12.34
CA ALA A 99 6.62 5.53 11.52
C ALA A 99 8.15 5.41 11.67
N LEU A 100 8.86 6.52 11.55
CA LEU A 100 10.33 6.58 11.70
C LEU A 100 10.81 6.34 13.14
N ALA A 101 9.96 6.58 14.14
CA ALA A 101 10.28 6.21 15.52
C ALA A 101 10.21 4.70 15.74
N VAL A 102 9.31 3.99 15.02
CA VAL A 102 9.17 2.53 15.04
C VAL A 102 10.24 1.86 14.16
N ASN A 103 10.43 2.33 12.95
CA ASN A 103 11.41 1.80 12.00
C ASN A 103 12.24 2.95 11.39
N LYS A 104 13.48 3.11 11.86
CA LYS A 104 14.41 4.15 11.39
C LYS A 104 14.99 3.84 10.01
N GLU A 105 14.84 2.61 9.52
CA GLU A 105 15.35 2.17 8.24
C GLU A 105 14.26 2.13 7.14
N ASP A 106 13.04 2.63 7.44
CA ASP A 106 11.98 2.76 6.44
C ASP A 106 12.30 3.90 5.47
N GLU A 107 12.99 3.56 4.38
CA GLU A 107 13.44 4.50 3.34
C GLU A 107 12.26 5.21 2.67
N ILE A 108 11.10 4.55 2.57
CA ILE A 108 9.91 5.13 1.95
C ILE A 108 9.27 6.15 2.91
N ALA A 109 9.20 5.83 4.20
CA ALA A 109 8.75 6.78 5.22
C ALA A 109 9.67 8.01 5.30
N TRP A 110 11.00 7.84 5.16
CA TRP A 110 11.95 8.97 5.09
C TRP A 110 11.64 9.89 3.91
N MET A 111 11.44 9.34 2.71
CA MET A 111 11.11 10.12 1.52
C MET A 111 9.77 10.85 1.67
N ALA A 112 8.75 10.15 2.15
CA ALA A 112 7.42 10.74 2.39
C ALA A 112 7.45 11.82 3.48
N PHE A 113 8.22 11.61 4.55
CA PHE A 113 8.38 12.59 5.64
C PHE A 113 9.10 13.84 5.16
N GLY A 114 10.20 13.69 4.43
CA GLY A 114 10.95 14.82 3.91
C GLY A 114 10.14 15.68 2.93
N VAL A 115 9.41 15.06 1.99
CA VAL A 115 8.55 15.84 1.09
C VAL A 115 7.36 16.48 1.82
N THR A 116 6.84 15.86 2.87
CA THR A 116 5.83 16.46 3.74
C THR A 116 6.37 17.70 4.45
N GLN A 117 7.61 17.65 4.95
CA GLN A 117 8.28 18.80 5.56
C GLN A 117 8.44 19.95 4.56
N LEU A 118 8.84 19.68 3.31
CA LEU A 118 8.91 20.70 2.25
C LEU A 118 7.54 21.34 1.95
N ARG A 119 6.46 20.54 1.92
CA ARG A 119 5.08 21.02 1.75
C ARG A 119 4.63 21.91 2.91
N LEU A 120 5.14 21.67 4.12
CA LEU A 120 4.87 22.47 5.32
C LEU A 120 5.80 23.68 5.47
N GLY A 121 6.69 23.94 4.52
CA GLY A 121 7.63 25.07 4.58
C GLY A 121 8.81 24.86 5.52
N GLN A 122 9.07 23.61 5.98
CA GLN A 122 10.24 23.25 6.79
C GLN A 122 11.40 22.87 5.86
N ASP A 123 11.87 23.82 5.08
CA ASP A 123 12.67 23.59 3.88
C ASP A 123 14.02 22.90 4.16
N GLU A 124 14.81 23.40 5.10
CA GLU A 124 16.11 22.83 5.42
C GLU A 124 15.98 21.43 6.02
N LYS A 125 15.01 21.22 6.93
CA LYS A 125 14.73 19.90 7.52
C LYS A 125 14.25 18.91 6.46
N GLY A 126 13.36 19.35 5.60
CA GLY A 126 12.84 18.53 4.51
C GLY A 126 13.93 18.07 3.55
N LEU A 127 14.82 18.99 3.17
CA LEU A 127 15.96 18.68 2.31
C LEU A 127 16.93 17.67 2.97
N GLU A 128 17.24 17.86 4.25
CA GLU A 128 18.10 16.94 5.01
C GLU A 128 17.46 15.55 5.15
N THR A 129 16.17 15.52 5.49
CA THR A 129 15.41 14.28 5.57
C THR A 129 15.39 13.52 4.24
N LEU A 130 15.15 14.22 3.13
CA LEU A 130 15.16 13.61 1.79
C LEU A 130 16.55 13.09 1.40
N LYS A 131 17.63 13.76 1.77
CA LYS A 131 19.01 13.27 1.54
C LYS A 131 19.27 11.97 2.34
N GLY A 132 18.78 11.88 3.55
CA GLY A 132 18.83 10.63 4.33
C GLY A 132 18.05 9.51 3.66
N GLY A 133 16.80 9.77 3.30
CA GLY A 133 15.91 8.81 2.64
C GLY A 133 16.45 8.30 1.30
N ILE A 134 16.96 9.19 0.44
CA ILE A 134 17.51 8.79 -0.85
C ILE A 134 18.78 7.94 -0.71
N THR A 135 19.54 8.15 0.38
CA THR A 135 20.71 7.33 0.69
C THR A 135 20.32 5.91 1.06
N LEU A 136 19.30 5.75 1.91
CA LEU A 136 18.75 4.45 2.28
C LEU A 136 18.16 3.74 1.05
N LEU A 137 17.33 4.45 0.28
CA LEU A 137 16.69 3.92 -0.90
C LEU A 137 17.70 3.50 -1.99
N SER A 138 18.83 4.20 -2.10
CA SER A 138 19.90 3.83 -3.03
C SER A 138 20.56 2.51 -2.69
N LYS A 139 20.67 2.14 -1.42
CA LYS A 139 21.15 0.82 -0.99
C LYS A 139 20.19 -0.27 -1.44
N VAL A 140 18.90 -0.10 -1.17
CA VAL A 140 17.85 -1.04 -1.60
C VAL A 140 17.80 -1.19 -3.12
N ALA A 141 18.02 -0.10 -3.87
CA ALA A 141 18.06 -0.16 -5.33
C ALA A 141 19.20 -1.02 -5.88
N VAL A 142 20.30 -1.18 -5.13
CA VAL A 142 21.45 -2.03 -5.50
C VAL A 142 21.24 -3.47 -5.04
N GLU A 143 20.80 -3.65 -3.79
CA GLU A 143 20.69 -4.94 -3.13
C GLU A 143 19.38 -5.67 -3.50
N GLY A 144 18.36 -4.92 -3.92
CA GLY A 144 16.99 -5.41 -4.12
C GLY A 144 16.26 -5.67 -2.82
N TYR A 145 14.99 -5.98 -2.92
CA TYR A 145 14.22 -6.49 -1.79
C TYR A 145 14.28 -8.01 -1.79
N HIS A 146 14.75 -8.65 -0.72
CA HIS A 146 14.91 -10.10 -0.59
C HIS A 146 13.64 -10.90 -0.96
N ASN A 147 12.48 -10.29 -0.77
CA ASN A 147 11.19 -10.91 -1.07
C ASN A 147 10.67 -10.59 -2.49
N TYR A 148 11.39 -9.80 -3.30
CA TYR A 148 10.95 -9.35 -4.62
C TYR A 148 12.09 -9.49 -5.65
N PRO A 149 12.36 -10.71 -6.14
CA PRO A 149 13.53 -10.97 -7.00
C PRO A 149 13.51 -10.20 -8.32
N TYR A 150 12.35 -9.73 -8.76
CA TYR A 150 12.17 -8.97 -10.00
C TYR A 150 11.88 -7.47 -9.75
N TRP A 151 12.16 -6.99 -8.52
CA TRP A 151 11.94 -5.59 -8.18
C TRP A 151 12.68 -4.67 -9.17
N ASP A 152 11.93 -3.70 -9.71
CA ASP A 152 12.43 -2.69 -10.66
C ASP A 152 13.23 -3.31 -11.83
N SER A 153 12.75 -4.43 -12.39
CA SER A 153 13.39 -5.09 -13.52
C SER A 153 13.57 -4.16 -14.72
N GLY A 154 12.64 -3.22 -14.92
CA GLY A 154 12.72 -2.17 -15.94
C GLY A 154 13.65 -1.02 -15.62
N GLY A 155 14.19 -0.92 -14.39
CA GLY A 155 15.10 0.13 -13.96
C GLY A 155 14.48 1.52 -13.81
N VAL A 156 13.14 1.60 -13.78
CA VAL A 156 12.39 2.88 -13.75
C VAL A 156 12.52 3.55 -12.39
N VAL A 157 12.41 2.77 -11.29
CA VAL A 157 12.58 3.27 -9.93
C VAL A 157 14.02 3.74 -9.71
N ARG A 158 15.02 2.94 -10.14
CA ARG A 158 16.45 3.33 -10.07
C ARG A 158 16.75 4.61 -10.84
N ALA A 159 16.12 4.81 -12.00
CA ALA A 159 16.27 6.05 -12.76
C ALA A 159 15.67 7.26 -11.99
N ALA A 160 14.51 7.08 -11.35
CA ALA A 160 13.88 8.11 -10.54
C ALA A 160 14.71 8.45 -9.29
N ILE A 161 15.30 7.44 -8.62
CA ILE A 161 16.23 7.64 -7.49
C ILE A 161 17.41 8.53 -7.92
N ARG A 162 18.08 8.21 -9.03
CA ARG A 162 19.20 9.03 -9.55
C ARG A 162 18.79 10.46 -9.85
N ARG A 163 17.59 10.66 -10.44
CA ARG A 163 17.07 12.00 -10.72
C ARG A 163 16.82 12.77 -9.42
N SER A 164 16.18 12.16 -8.44
CA SER A 164 15.91 12.78 -7.14
C SER A 164 17.22 13.14 -6.42
N ALA A 165 18.19 12.23 -6.40
CA ALA A 165 19.51 12.49 -5.82
C ALA A 165 20.22 13.69 -6.48
N PHE A 166 20.16 13.80 -7.82
CA PHE A 166 20.72 14.92 -8.56
C PHE A 166 20.07 16.26 -8.17
N LEU A 167 18.74 16.31 -8.06
CA LEU A 167 18.03 17.52 -7.66
C LEU A 167 18.32 17.90 -6.20
N LEU A 168 18.36 16.92 -5.30
CA LEU A 168 18.70 17.14 -3.89
C LEU A 168 20.12 17.69 -3.72
N ALA A 169 21.05 17.34 -4.60
CA ALA A 169 22.41 17.89 -4.59
C ALA A 169 22.45 19.36 -4.97
N LYS A 170 21.52 19.85 -5.80
CA LYS A 170 21.38 21.28 -6.16
C LYS A 170 20.81 22.15 -5.01
N GLY A 171 20.08 21.53 -4.09
CA GLY A 171 19.55 22.22 -2.92
C GLY A 171 18.21 22.92 -3.17
N LEU A 172 17.86 23.85 -2.26
CA LEU A 172 16.53 24.47 -2.18
C LEU A 172 16.15 25.38 -3.37
N GLU A 173 17.10 25.78 -4.18
CA GLU A 173 16.83 26.49 -5.44
C GLU A 173 15.93 25.67 -6.38
N GLU A 174 16.00 24.33 -6.26
CA GLU A 174 15.19 23.38 -7.02
C GLU A 174 13.99 22.84 -6.24
N LYS A 175 13.55 23.48 -5.16
CA LYS A 175 12.50 22.99 -4.25
C LYS A 175 11.30 22.41 -4.97
N THR A 176 10.74 23.13 -5.94
CA THR A 176 9.56 22.68 -6.71
C THR A 176 9.86 21.39 -7.47
N ASN A 177 11.02 21.32 -8.14
CA ASN A 177 11.45 20.15 -8.88
C ASN A 177 11.75 18.96 -7.94
N ILE A 178 12.31 19.22 -6.76
CA ILE A 178 12.55 18.21 -5.72
C ILE A 178 11.22 17.59 -5.28
N ILE A 179 10.22 18.40 -4.97
CA ILE A 179 8.88 17.92 -4.58
C ILE A 179 8.29 17.05 -5.68
N GLN A 180 8.28 17.53 -6.93
CA GLN A 180 7.72 16.78 -8.07
C GLN A 180 8.47 15.46 -8.32
N ALA A 181 9.80 15.49 -8.23
CA ALA A 181 10.61 14.28 -8.41
C ALA A 181 10.37 13.26 -7.30
N THR A 182 10.21 13.72 -6.05
CA THR A 182 9.91 12.85 -4.92
C THR A 182 8.51 12.27 -5.02
N ASP A 183 7.50 13.08 -5.37
CA ASP A 183 6.13 12.61 -5.63
C ASP A 183 6.11 11.53 -6.72
N ARG A 184 6.86 11.76 -7.81
CA ARG A 184 6.99 10.79 -8.90
C ARG A 184 7.69 9.51 -8.45
N LEU A 185 8.77 9.63 -7.68
CA LEU A 185 9.52 8.48 -7.15
C LEU A 185 8.64 7.62 -6.24
N LEU A 186 7.92 8.24 -5.30
CA LEU A 186 6.98 7.53 -4.42
C LEU A 186 5.87 6.83 -5.22
N SER A 187 5.32 7.48 -6.24
CA SER A 187 4.32 6.85 -7.12
C SER A 187 4.88 5.64 -7.85
N LEU A 188 6.12 5.71 -8.37
CA LEU A 188 6.75 4.59 -9.07
C LEU A 188 7.05 3.41 -8.14
N ILE A 189 7.41 3.67 -6.89
CA ILE A 189 7.60 2.63 -5.88
C ILE A 189 6.26 1.94 -5.59
N ASP A 190 5.18 2.71 -5.45
CA ASP A 190 3.85 2.18 -5.21
C ASP A 190 3.33 1.34 -6.38
N ASP A 191 3.58 1.80 -7.61
CA ASP A 191 3.21 1.07 -8.83
C ASP A 191 3.98 -0.27 -8.92
N GLU A 192 5.28 -0.25 -8.63
CA GLU A 192 6.10 -1.46 -8.59
C GLU A 192 5.64 -2.44 -7.51
N GLU A 193 5.35 -1.95 -6.32
CA GLU A 193 4.84 -2.79 -5.23
C GLU A 193 3.50 -3.44 -5.59
N ASN A 194 2.59 -2.67 -6.19
CA ASN A 194 1.31 -3.19 -6.67
C ASN A 194 1.50 -4.26 -7.76
N PHE A 195 2.42 -4.04 -8.68
CA PHE A 195 2.77 -5.01 -9.72
C PHE A 195 3.31 -6.31 -9.11
N GLN A 196 4.27 -6.24 -8.20
CA GLN A 196 4.86 -7.41 -7.55
C GLN A 196 3.82 -8.21 -6.75
N LYS A 197 2.92 -7.52 -6.05
CA LYS A 197 1.81 -8.14 -5.33
C LYS A 197 0.88 -8.92 -6.26
N ASN A 198 0.45 -8.30 -7.36
CA ASN A 198 -0.48 -8.92 -8.31
C ASN A 198 0.16 -10.10 -9.05
N SER A 199 1.44 -10.00 -9.42
CA SER A 199 2.18 -11.08 -10.06
C SER A 199 2.29 -12.32 -9.17
N ARG A 200 2.48 -12.15 -7.86
CA ARG A 200 2.49 -13.27 -6.90
C ARG A 200 1.14 -13.96 -6.82
N LEU A 201 0.06 -13.20 -6.79
CA LEU A 201 -1.30 -13.75 -6.76
C LEU A 201 -1.57 -14.58 -8.02
N GLN A 202 -1.21 -14.07 -9.20
CA GLN A 202 -1.38 -14.81 -10.46
C GLN A 202 -0.59 -16.12 -10.47
N ASN A 203 0.67 -16.10 -10.03
CA ASN A 203 1.49 -17.31 -9.97
C ASN A 203 0.93 -18.34 -8.98
N ALA A 204 0.37 -17.90 -7.84
CA ALA A 204 -0.26 -18.79 -6.88
C ALA A 204 -1.52 -19.48 -7.42
N TYR A 205 -2.27 -18.82 -8.31
CA TYR A 205 -3.45 -19.42 -8.97
C TYR A 205 -3.09 -20.40 -10.10
N GLN A 206 -1.92 -20.26 -10.72
CA GLN A 206 -1.48 -21.16 -11.80
C GLN A 206 -0.90 -22.50 -11.27
N LEU A 207 -0.59 -22.58 -9.98
CA LEU A 207 -0.01 -23.75 -9.33
C LEU A 207 -1.06 -24.64 -8.62
N GLN A 208 -2.35 -24.30 -8.70
CA GLN A 208 -3.49 -25.08 -8.20
C GLN A 208 -4.23 -25.78 -9.34
#